data_5bdec13d3b50a905e61ff6535e31da83
#
_entry.id   5bdec13d3b50a905e61ff6535e31da83
#
_cell.length_a   1.000
_cell.length_b   1.000
_cell.length_c   1.000
_cell.angle_alpha   90.00
_cell.angle_beta   90.00
_cell.angle_gamma   90.00
#
_symmetry.space_group_name_H-M   'P 1'
#
loop_
_entity.id
_entity.type
_entity.pdbx_description
1 polymer ?
#
loop_
_entity_poly.entity_id
_entity_poly.type
_entity_poly.pdbx_seq_one_letter_code
_entity_poly.pdbx_strand_id
1 'polypeptide(L)'
;VPFTLSTMSICSIEDVAAHTQKPFWFQLYVMKDREFISALIQRAKAANCSALVLTLDLQIIGQRHKDIKNQMTAPPRLTLTNLINMATKPRWCMGMLATRRHSFGNIVGHAKGVENLTSLSQWSAEQLDPALTWDDVAWVKEQWGGKLILKGIMDREDAAIAAGLGVDAIIVSNH
;
A
#
# COMPACT_ATOMS: atom_id res chain seq x y z
N VAL A 1 11.44 8.39 14.47
CA VAL A 1 10.15 7.86 14.03
C VAL A 1 10.44 6.63 13.20
N PRO A 2 9.77 5.50 13.42
CA PRO A 2 9.92 4.31 12.58
C PRO A 2 9.53 4.60 11.13
N PHE A 3 10.27 4.01 10.19
CA PHE A 3 9.89 4.04 8.78
C PHE A 3 8.68 3.13 8.56
N THR A 4 7.72 3.58 7.76
CA THR A 4 6.55 2.78 7.38
C THR A 4 6.58 2.49 5.88
N LEU A 5 6.69 1.21 5.52
CA LEU A 5 6.66 0.75 4.14
C LEU A 5 5.22 0.52 3.69
N SER A 6 4.83 1.12 2.57
CA SER A 6 3.49 0.92 2.00
C SER A 6 3.38 -0.39 1.22
N THR A 7 2.19 -1.00 1.22
CA THR A 7 1.83 -2.08 0.28
C THR A 7 2.11 -1.68 -1.17
N MET A 8 1.83 -0.42 -1.53
CA MET A 8 2.02 0.14 -2.87
C MET A 8 3.43 0.73 -3.09
N SER A 9 4.43 0.23 -2.38
CA SER A 9 5.82 0.66 -2.57
C SER A 9 6.46 -0.03 -3.79
N ILE A 10 7.38 0.68 -4.46
CA ILE A 10 8.25 0.09 -5.50
C ILE A 10 9.33 -0.83 -4.91
N CYS A 11 9.68 -0.65 -3.63
CA CYS A 11 10.53 -1.59 -2.91
C CYS A 11 9.67 -2.64 -2.23
N SER A 12 10.07 -3.90 -2.28
CA SER A 12 9.39 -4.96 -1.54
C SER A 12 9.71 -4.92 -0.04
N ILE A 13 8.97 -5.67 0.74
CA ILE A 13 9.24 -5.87 2.17
C ILE A 13 10.65 -6.41 2.36
N GLU A 14 11.05 -7.37 1.54
CA GLU A 14 12.37 -8.02 1.57
C GLU A 14 13.49 -7.05 1.18
N ASP A 15 13.26 -6.19 0.19
CA ASP A 15 14.23 -5.15 -0.19
C ASP A 15 14.57 -4.23 0.98
N VAL A 16 13.55 -3.77 1.72
CA VAL A 16 13.75 -2.89 2.87
C VAL A 16 14.39 -3.65 4.02
N ALA A 17 13.95 -4.86 4.30
CA ALA A 17 14.51 -5.70 5.35
C ALA A 17 16.00 -6.00 5.12
N ALA A 18 16.41 -6.24 3.88
CA ALA A 18 17.81 -6.51 3.52
C ALA A 18 18.74 -5.29 3.69
N HIS A 19 18.19 -4.06 3.68
CA HIS A 19 18.95 -2.81 3.71
C HIS A 19 18.75 -1.98 4.99
N THR A 20 18.02 -2.50 5.99
CA THR A 20 17.83 -1.84 7.28
C THR A 20 18.16 -2.79 8.44
N GLN A 21 18.86 -2.25 9.44
CA GLN A 21 19.15 -2.97 10.69
C GLN A 21 18.07 -2.76 11.76
N LYS A 22 17.20 -1.77 11.58
CA LYS A 22 16.14 -1.44 12.53
C LYS A 22 14.81 -1.94 12.04
N PRO A 23 13.96 -2.49 12.93
CA PRO A 23 12.60 -2.86 12.58
C PRO A 23 11.83 -1.65 12.02
N PHE A 24 11.03 -1.90 10.99
CA PHE A 24 10.14 -0.91 10.39
C PHE A 24 8.69 -1.35 10.51
N TRP A 25 7.75 -0.47 10.17
CA TRP A 25 6.34 -0.79 10.11
C TRP A 25 5.93 -1.13 8.69
N PHE A 26 4.97 -2.02 8.54
CA PHE A 26 4.38 -2.32 7.25
C PHE A 26 2.95 -1.80 7.20
N GLN A 27 2.61 -0.97 6.19
CA GLN A 27 1.27 -0.48 5.97
C GLN A 27 0.53 -1.40 5.02
N LEU A 28 -0.64 -1.88 5.44
CA LEU A 28 -1.49 -2.82 4.74
C LEU A 28 -2.81 -2.15 4.35
N TYR A 29 -3.22 -2.36 3.09
CA TYR A 29 -4.60 -2.14 2.65
C TYR A 29 -5.37 -3.45 2.74
N VAL A 30 -6.63 -3.39 3.19
CA VAL A 30 -7.51 -4.55 3.10
C VAL A 30 -8.03 -4.66 1.68
N MET A 31 -7.86 -5.83 1.11
CA MET A 31 -8.26 -6.18 -0.25
C MET A 31 -9.19 -7.39 -0.21
N LYS A 32 -9.94 -7.61 -1.29
CA LYS A 32 -10.85 -8.76 -1.39
C LYS A 32 -10.12 -10.10 -1.38
N ASP A 33 -8.92 -10.15 -1.99
CA ASP A 33 -8.09 -11.36 -1.99
C ASP A 33 -7.45 -11.59 -0.62
N ARG A 34 -8.10 -12.38 0.21
CA ARG A 34 -7.66 -12.71 1.58
C ARG A 34 -6.41 -13.58 1.60
N GLU A 35 -6.20 -14.41 0.59
CA GLU A 35 -4.97 -15.22 0.50
C GLU A 35 -3.76 -14.31 0.27
N PHE A 36 -3.91 -13.32 -0.61
CA PHE A 36 -2.87 -12.33 -0.85
C PHE A 36 -2.56 -11.48 0.40
N ILE A 37 -3.59 -11.03 1.15
CA ILE A 37 -3.40 -10.31 2.42
C ILE A 37 -2.65 -11.17 3.42
N SER A 38 -3.06 -12.44 3.58
CA SER A 38 -2.38 -13.37 4.49
C SER A 38 -0.91 -13.55 4.09
N ALA A 39 -0.62 -13.69 2.80
CA ALA A 39 0.76 -13.78 2.30
C ALA A 39 1.58 -12.52 2.63
N LEU A 40 1.01 -11.31 2.45
CA LEU A 40 1.67 -10.07 2.83
C LEU A 40 1.96 -9.99 4.33
N ILE A 41 1.01 -10.40 5.17
CA ILE A 41 1.18 -10.45 6.62
C ILE A 41 2.32 -11.41 7.00
N GLN A 42 2.38 -12.59 6.39
CA GLN A 42 3.46 -13.56 6.66
C GLN A 42 4.83 -13.03 6.22
N ARG A 43 4.91 -12.35 5.06
CA ARG A 43 6.13 -11.69 4.58
C ARG A 43 6.58 -10.59 5.55
N ALA A 44 5.63 -9.76 6.06
CA ALA A 44 5.94 -8.72 7.05
C ALA A 44 6.45 -9.32 8.37
N LYS A 45 5.89 -10.45 8.81
CA LYS A 45 6.41 -11.21 9.98
C LYS A 45 7.83 -11.72 9.74
N ALA A 46 8.07 -12.35 8.60
CA ALA A 46 9.39 -12.89 8.25
C ALA A 46 10.45 -11.77 8.16
N ALA A 47 10.06 -10.57 7.76
CA ALA A 47 10.91 -9.37 7.72
C ALA A 47 11.08 -8.68 9.10
N ASN A 48 10.54 -9.24 10.18
CA ASN A 48 10.58 -8.68 11.53
C ASN A 48 10.03 -7.25 11.61
N CYS A 49 8.96 -6.95 10.86
CA CYS A 49 8.25 -5.68 11.01
C CYS A 49 7.73 -5.54 12.45
N SER A 50 7.98 -4.40 13.09
CA SER A 50 7.64 -4.19 14.50
C SER A 50 6.17 -3.81 14.74
N ALA A 51 5.46 -3.38 13.71
CA ALA A 51 4.02 -3.11 13.73
C ALA A 51 3.41 -3.24 12.33
N LEU A 52 2.12 -3.58 12.30
CA LEU A 52 1.27 -3.51 11.11
C LEU A 52 0.40 -2.26 11.20
N VAL A 53 0.39 -1.44 10.14
CA VAL A 53 -0.47 -0.26 10.03
C VAL A 53 -1.59 -0.58 9.03
N LEU A 54 -2.78 -0.86 9.54
CA LEU A 54 -3.94 -1.17 8.73
C LEU A 54 -4.65 0.12 8.32
N THR A 55 -4.77 0.36 7.02
CA THR A 55 -5.40 1.58 6.46
C THR A 55 -6.86 1.31 6.14
N LEU A 56 -7.76 2.10 6.72
CA LEU A 56 -9.21 1.93 6.66
C LEU A 56 -9.92 3.03 5.84
N ASP A 57 -9.21 4.12 5.55
CA ASP A 57 -9.75 5.32 4.91
C ASP A 57 -9.59 5.34 3.36
N LEU A 58 -9.42 4.18 2.73
CA LEU A 58 -9.29 4.04 1.28
C LEU A 58 -10.26 2.96 0.75
N GLN A 59 -11.55 3.18 0.92
CA GLN A 59 -12.59 2.28 0.37
C GLN A 59 -12.90 2.59 -1.10
N ILE A 60 -12.65 3.83 -1.52
CA ILE A 60 -12.92 4.31 -2.90
C ILE A 60 -11.68 5.06 -3.38
N ILE A 61 -11.27 4.79 -4.63
CA ILE A 61 -10.17 5.51 -5.25
C ILE A 61 -10.55 6.98 -5.42
N GLY A 62 -9.80 7.87 -4.78
CA GLY A 62 -9.97 9.30 -4.92
C GLY A 62 -9.67 9.77 -6.35
N GLN A 63 -10.47 10.69 -6.88
CA GLN A 63 -10.25 11.30 -8.19
C GLN A 63 -9.14 12.35 -8.11
N ARG A 64 -7.94 12.00 -8.54
CA ARG A 64 -6.84 12.95 -8.69
C ARG A 64 -6.98 13.70 -10.01
N HIS A 65 -7.77 14.76 -10.03
CA HIS A 65 -8.06 15.53 -11.24
C HIS A 65 -6.82 15.97 -12.02
N LYS A 66 -5.73 16.31 -11.33
CA LYS A 66 -4.46 16.70 -11.96
C LYS A 66 -3.84 15.53 -12.72
N ASP A 67 -3.87 14.33 -12.16
CA ASP A 67 -3.33 13.13 -12.81
C ASP A 67 -4.20 12.74 -14.00
N ILE A 68 -5.52 12.80 -13.87
CA ILE A 68 -6.47 12.56 -14.98
C ILE A 68 -6.23 13.57 -16.10
N LYS A 69 -6.13 14.87 -15.79
CA LYS A 69 -5.87 15.93 -16.79
C LYS A 69 -4.56 15.72 -17.53
N ASN A 70 -3.52 15.27 -16.83
CA ASN A 70 -2.20 15.02 -17.40
C ASN A 70 -2.06 13.61 -17.99
N GLN A 71 -3.11 12.80 -17.99
CA GLN A 71 -3.11 11.38 -18.40
C GLN A 71 -2.02 10.54 -17.69
N MET A 72 -1.69 10.94 -16.46
CA MET A 72 -0.76 10.25 -15.55
C MET A 72 -1.52 9.21 -14.71
N THR A 73 -2.32 8.39 -15.37
CA THR A 73 -2.99 7.23 -14.76
C THR A 73 -2.05 6.04 -14.68
N ALA A 74 -2.41 4.99 -14.00
CA ALA A 74 -1.69 3.73 -14.02
C ALA A 74 -2.41 2.72 -14.96
N PRO A 75 -1.81 2.30 -16.10
CA PRO A 75 -0.53 2.75 -16.65
C PRO A 75 -0.58 4.16 -17.24
N PRO A 76 0.53 4.92 -17.20
CA PRO A 76 0.56 6.26 -17.77
C PRO A 76 0.46 6.20 -19.29
N ARG A 77 -0.32 7.10 -19.87
CA ARG A 77 -0.38 7.25 -21.34
C ARG A 77 0.72 8.18 -21.80
N LEU A 78 1.56 7.68 -22.70
CA LEU A 78 2.61 8.48 -23.32
C LEU A 78 1.99 9.39 -24.39
N THR A 79 1.76 10.64 -24.02
CA THR A 79 1.36 11.69 -24.97
C THR A 79 2.56 12.52 -25.40
N LEU A 80 2.47 13.21 -26.55
CA LEU A 80 3.55 14.08 -27.02
C LEU A 80 3.91 15.14 -25.96
N THR A 81 2.90 15.70 -25.29
CA THR A 81 3.10 16.66 -24.19
C THR A 81 3.89 16.06 -23.03
N ASN A 82 3.58 14.81 -22.64
CA ASN A 82 4.28 14.12 -21.58
C ASN A 82 5.73 13.80 -21.99
N LEU A 83 5.96 13.42 -23.25
CA LEU A 83 7.31 13.17 -23.77
C LEU A 83 8.17 14.44 -23.76
N ILE A 84 7.62 15.58 -24.21
CA ILE A 84 8.30 16.87 -24.15
C ILE A 84 8.59 17.24 -22.69
N ASN A 85 7.62 17.10 -21.78
CA ASN A 85 7.83 17.38 -20.36
C ASN A 85 8.94 16.47 -19.76
N MET A 86 8.97 15.19 -20.10
CA MET A 86 10.04 14.27 -19.68
C MET A 86 11.40 14.71 -20.20
N ALA A 87 11.48 15.13 -21.49
CA ALA A 87 12.74 15.60 -22.09
C ALA A 87 13.32 16.82 -21.35
N THR A 88 12.47 17.65 -20.71
CA THR A 88 12.93 18.77 -19.86
C THR A 88 13.46 18.34 -18.48
N LYS A 89 13.42 17.05 -18.13
CA LYS A 89 13.82 16.50 -16.83
C LYS A 89 14.92 15.44 -16.94
N PRO A 90 16.11 15.78 -17.51
CA PRO A 90 17.14 14.77 -17.83
C PRO A 90 17.62 14.00 -16.59
N ARG A 91 17.72 14.66 -15.42
CA ARG A 91 18.12 13.98 -14.17
C ARG A 91 17.11 12.92 -13.74
N TRP A 92 15.81 13.21 -13.90
CA TRP A 92 14.76 12.24 -13.60
C TRP A 92 14.81 11.06 -14.60
N CYS A 93 14.97 11.34 -15.88
CA CYS A 93 15.10 10.30 -16.92
C CYS A 93 16.29 9.37 -16.63
N MET A 94 17.45 9.94 -16.30
CA MET A 94 18.64 9.14 -15.94
C MET A 94 18.38 8.30 -14.68
N GLY A 95 17.73 8.85 -13.65
CA GLY A 95 17.35 8.11 -12.46
C GLY A 95 16.41 6.94 -12.76
N MET A 96 15.41 7.15 -13.64
CA MET A 96 14.49 6.10 -14.07
C MET A 96 15.20 5.00 -14.87
N LEU A 97 16.14 5.34 -15.74
CA LEU A 97 16.92 4.36 -16.50
C LEU A 97 17.90 3.59 -15.60
N ALA A 98 18.44 4.23 -14.58
CA ALA A 98 19.37 3.60 -13.64
C ALA A 98 18.70 2.69 -12.61
N THR A 99 17.40 2.88 -12.32
CA THR A 99 16.70 2.02 -11.36
C THR A 99 16.32 0.68 -12.00
N ARG A 100 16.39 -0.39 -11.21
CA ARG A 100 15.92 -1.72 -11.62
C ARG A 100 14.45 -1.96 -11.24
N ARG A 101 13.86 -1.06 -10.43
CA ARG A 101 12.50 -1.20 -9.88
C ARG A 101 11.55 -0.26 -10.60
N HIS A 102 10.69 -0.82 -11.43
CA HIS A 102 9.71 -0.08 -12.24
C HIS A 102 8.26 -0.46 -11.93
N SER A 103 8.05 -1.30 -10.90
CA SER A 103 6.73 -1.81 -10.52
C SER A 103 6.57 -1.85 -9.01
N PHE A 104 5.36 -2.12 -8.52
CA PHE A 104 5.09 -2.29 -7.09
C PHE A 104 5.61 -3.64 -6.59
N GLY A 105 6.72 -3.59 -5.84
CA GLY A 105 7.48 -4.77 -5.43
C GLY A 105 6.76 -5.74 -4.49
N ASN A 106 5.67 -5.29 -3.85
CA ASN A 106 4.88 -6.15 -2.97
C ASN A 106 3.72 -6.84 -3.70
N ILE A 107 3.35 -6.39 -4.90
CA ILE A 107 2.14 -6.83 -5.61
C ILE A 107 2.50 -7.59 -6.88
N VAL A 108 3.32 -6.99 -7.77
CA VAL A 108 3.68 -7.59 -9.05
C VAL A 108 4.49 -8.86 -8.81
N GLY A 109 4.05 -9.97 -9.40
CA GLY A 109 4.63 -11.30 -9.21
C GLY A 109 4.22 -12.01 -7.92
N HIS A 110 3.40 -11.39 -7.06
CA HIS A 110 2.88 -11.97 -5.82
C HIS A 110 1.36 -12.11 -5.84
N ALA A 111 0.65 -11.14 -6.43
CA ALA A 111 -0.79 -11.22 -6.60
C ALA A 111 -1.16 -12.03 -7.86
N LYS A 112 -2.21 -12.84 -7.78
CA LYS A 112 -2.68 -13.67 -8.91
C LYS A 112 -3.07 -12.79 -10.10
N GLY A 113 -2.52 -13.09 -11.29
CA GLY A 113 -2.84 -12.37 -12.54
C GLY A 113 -2.18 -10.97 -12.66
N VAL A 114 -1.27 -10.61 -11.76
CA VAL A 114 -0.57 -9.30 -11.80
C VAL A 114 0.89 -9.49 -12.19
N GLU A 115 1.16 -9.39 -13.49
CA GLU A 115 2.51 -9.56 -14.04
C GLU A 115 3.17 -8.23 -14.46
N ASN A 116 2.35 -7.19 -14.69
CA ASN A 116 2.81 -5.89 -15.18
C ASN A 116 1.94 -4.73 -14.67
N LEU A 117 2.33 -3.48 -15.01
CA LEU A 117 1.61 -2.28 -14.57
C LEU A 117 0.18 -2.17 -15.12
N THR A 118 -0.12 -2.76 -16.27
CA THR A 118 -1.46 -2.72 -16.87
C THR A 118 -2.42 -3.64 -16.09
N SER A 119 -2.02 -4.90 -15.86
CA SER A 119 -2.80 -5.83 -15.04
C SER A 119 -2.93 -5.36 -13.60
N LEU A 120 -1.89 -4.68 -13.04
CA LEU A 120 -1.94 -4.07 -11.72
C LEU A 120 -3.03 -3.00 -11.60
N SER A 121 -3.18 -2.13 -12.59
CA SER A 121 -4.18 -1.06 -12.56
C SER A 121 -5.60 -1.59 -12.48
N GLN A 122 -5.89 -2.59 -13.31
CA GLN A 122 -7.18 -3.27 -13.29
C GLN A 122 -7.39 -4.01 -11.97
N TRP A 123 -6.41 -4.81 -11.56
CA TRP A 123 -6.45 -5.56 -10.31
C TRP A 123 -6.66 -4.64 -9.10
N SER A 124 -5.93 -3.53 -9.00
CA SER A 124 -6.06 -2.63 -7.84
C SER A 124 -7.44 -2.00 -7.74
N ALA A 125 -8.08 -1.67 -8.88
CA ALA A 125 -9.45 -1.14 -8.89
C ALA A 125 -10.49 -2.19 -8.45
N GLU A 126 -10.26 -3.46 -8.79
CA GLU A 126 -11.16 -4.57 -8.44
C GLU A 126 -10.97 -5.04 -6.99
N GLN A 127 -9.77 -4.88 -6.43
CA GLN A 127 -9.39 -5.40 -5.12
C GLN A 127 -9.78 -4.49 -3.95
N LEU A 128 -10.01 -3.20 -4.17
CA LEU A 128 -10.52 -2.35 -3.10
C LEU A 128 -11.87 -2.86 -2.62
N ASP A 129 -11.97 -3.07 -1.31
CA ASP A 129 -13.18 -3.60 -0.68
C ASP A 129 -13.95 -2.48 0.02
N PRO A 130 -15.06 -2.00 -0.57
CA PRO A 130 -15.90 -0.99 0.07
C PRO A 130 -16.72 -1.55 1.24
N ALA A 131 -16.79 -2.88 1.38
CA ALA A 131 -17.55 -3.57 2.43
C ALA A 131 -16.69 -3.95 3.65
N LEU A 132 -15.56 -3.27 3.84
CA LEU A 132 -14.69 -3.48 5.00
C LEU A 132 -15.44 -3.24 6.31
N THR A 133 -15.36 -4.20 7.23
CA THR A 133 -16.02 -4.22 8.53
C THR A 133 -15.02 -4.37 9.67
N TRP A 134 -15.51 -4.23 10.90
CA TRP A 134 -14.71 -4.48 12.10
C TRP A 134 -14.30 -5.95 12.26
N ASP A 135 -15.05 -6.89 11.69
CA ASP A 135 -14.66 -8.32 11.65
C ASP A 135 -13.39 -8.54 10.83
N ASP A 136 -13.22 -7.75 9.77
CA ASP A 136 -11.99 -7.78 8.96
C ASP A 136 -10.78 -7.25 9.75
N VAL A 137 -10.99 -6.22 10.56
CA VAL A 137 -9.95 -5.70 11.46
C VAL A 137 -9.56 -6.75 12.50
N ALA A 138 -10.55 -7.42 13.10
CA ALA A 138 -10.32 -8.50 14.06
C ALA A 138 -9.56 -9.66 13.42
N TRP A 139 -9.94 -10.05 12.20
CA TRP A 139 -9.26 -11.08 11.43
C TRP A 139 -7.79 -10.72 11.12
N VAL A 140 -7.53 -9.49 10.66
CA VAL A 140 -6.15 -9.03 10.42
C VAL A 140 -5.33 -9.05 11.72
N LYS A 141 -5.93 -8.61 12.83
CA LYS A 141 -5.28 -8.62 14.14
C LYS A 141 -4.87 -10.03 14.56
N GLU A 142 -5.76 -11.00 14.41
CA GLU A 142 -5.49 -12.41 14.71
C GLU A 142 -4.38 -12.94 13.81
N GLN A 143 -4.47 -12.69 12.49
CA GLN A 143 -3.44 -13.10 11.53
C GLN A 143 -2.08 -12.48 11.84
N TRP A 144 -2.02 -11.22 12.26
CA TRP A 144 -0.78 -10.52 12.57
C TRP A 144 -0.17 -10.98 13.90
N GLY A 145 -0.95 -11.02 14.96
CA GLY A 145 -0.52 -11.45 16.29
C GLY A 145 0.52 -10.54 16.98
N GLY A 146 0.83 -9.39 16.41
CA GLY A 146 1.75 -8.38 16.93
C GLY A 146 1.06 -7.03 17.11
N LYS A 147 1.84 -5.95 17.19
CA LYS A 147 1.32 -4.58 17.36
C LYS A 147 0.55 -4.16 16.12
N LEU A 148 -0.73 -3.79 16.30
CA LEU A 148 -1.61 -3.31 15.25
C LEU A 148 -1.96 -1.85 15.46
N ILE A 149 -1.78 -1.04 14.41
CA ILE A 149 -2.11 0.38 14.36
C ILE A 149 -3.20 0.55 13.30
N LEU A 150 -4.32 1.20 13.62
CA LEU A 150 -5.35 1.53 12.65
C LEU A 150 -5.17 2.96 12.15
N LYS A 151 -5.09 3.13 10.83
CA LYS A 151 -5.02 4.45 10.18
C LYS A 151 -6.34 4.75 9.48
N GLY A 152 -6.84 5.98 9.69
CA GLY A 152 -8.09 6.43 9.07
C GLY A 152 -9.26 6.49 10.04
N ILE A 153 -9.00 6.47 11.35
CA ILE A 153 -10.01 6.63 12.39
C ILE A 153 -10.24 8.12 12.62
N MET A 154 -11.41 8.61 12.27
CA MET A 154 -11.79 10.03 12.38
C MET A 154 -12.94 10.26 13.35
N ASP A 155 -13.64 9.22 13.73
CA ASP A 155 -14.80 9.26 14.61
C ASP A 155 -14.47 8.72 16.00
N ARG A 156 -15.14 9.30 17.03
CA ARG A 156 -14.96 8.88 18.43
C ARG A 156 -15.50 7.48 18.70
N GLU A 157 -16.59 7.11 18.04
CA GLU A 157 -17.22 5.80 18.22
C GLU A 157 -16.34 4.71 17.61
N ASP A 158 -15.78 4.95 16.43
CA ASP A 158 -14.79 4.07 15.81
C ASP A 158 -13.53 3.91 16.67
N ALA A 159 -13.06 5.01 17.29
CA ALA A 159 -11.93 4.95 18.21
C ALA A 159 -12.23 4.09 19.45
N ALA A 160 -13.47 4.15 19.98
CA ALA A 160 -13.89 3.32 21.10
C ALA A 160 -13.97 1.83 20.70
N ILE A 161 -14.49 1.51 19.51
CA ILE A 161 -14.52 0.14 18.98
C ILE A 161 -13.09 -0.39 18.79
N ALA A 162 -12.22 0.42 18.21
CA ALA A 162 -10.81 0.08 18.03
C ALA A 162 -10.12 -0.26 19.36
N ALA A 163 -10.37 0.56 20.39
CA ALA A 163 -9.88 0.31 21.75
C ALA A 163 -10.44 -1.00 22.33
N GLY A 164 -11.74 -1.26 22.13
CA GLY A 164 -12.39 -2.51 22.55
C GLY A 164 -11.82 -3.76 21.90
N LEU A 165 -11.39 -3.65 20.63
CA LEU A 165 -10.67 -4.71 19.92
C LEU A 165 -9.21 -4.87 20.39
N GLY A 166 -8.71 -3.99 21.26
CA GLY A 166 -7.36 -4.04 21.80
C GLY A 166 -6.29 -3.73 20.75
N VAL A 167 -6.53 -2.78 19.85
CA VAL A 167 -5.48 -2.27 18.96
C VAL A 167 -4.49 -1.40 19.73
N ASP A 168 -3.24 -1.37 19.32
CA ASP A 168 -2.17 -0.71 20.08
C ASP A 168 -2.14 0.82 19.87
N ALA A 169 -2.59 1.30 18.71
CA ALA A 169 -2.65 2.72 18.40
C ALA A 169 -3.61 3.03 17.26
N ILE A 170 -4.00 4.30 17.16
CA ILE A 170 -4.74 4.83 16.01
C ILE A 170 -3.99 6.02 15.40
N ILE A 171 -4.15 6.20 14.09
CA ILE A 171 -3.70 7.39 13.36
C ILE A 171 -4.94 8.10 12.85
N VAL A 172 -5.16 9.31 13.35
CA VAL A 172 -6.25 10.19 12.92
C VAL A 172 -5.88 10.77 11.56
N SER A 173 -6.56 10.33 10.52
CA SER A 173 -6.26 10.66 9.13
C SER A 173 -7.51 10.44 8.27
N ASN A 174 -7.69 11.28 7.27
CA ASN A 174 -8.73 11.15 6.25
C ASN A 174 -8.16 10.90 4.84
N HIS A 175 -6.96 10.41 4.73
CA HIS A 175 -6.21 10.06 3.51
C HIS A 175 -5.87 11.25 2.63
#